data_ec6561aff288baca4d6b6933257ec72d
#
_entry.id   ec6561aff288baca4d6b6933257ec72d
#
_cell.length_a   1.000
_cell.length_b   1.000
_cell.length_c   1.000
_cell.angle_alpha   90.00
_cell.angle_beta   90.00
_cell.angle_gamma   90.00
#
_symmetry.space_group_name_H-M   'P 1'
#
loop_
_entity.id
_entity.type
_entity.pdbx_description
1 polymer ?
#
loop_
_entity_poly.entity_id
_entity_poly.type
_entity_poly.pdbx_seq_one_letter_code
_entity_poly.pdbx_strand_id
1 'polypeptide(L)'
;MLRVLTAGESHGPELVTIMEGLPSGVPVSIDAIQADLNRRKLGYGRGSRMKFEADALTLSAGVVHGRTIGSPIAIRIGNTEWPKWTEVMSPEPVELTDRSRGRGAALTRPRPGHADLVGMQKYDFDEARPILERASARETAARVALGAVARSFLAELGVQLVSHTLSIGPVHAPEDAPLPGPADVAALDADPLRCFHPETSERMVAEVDDARKAGDTLGGIVEVLAYGLPPGLGSHVHWDRRLDGQLAQALMSIQAIKGVEVGDGFLTTTRRGSAAHDELFVTEQGLTRASDRAGGTEGGMSTGTVLRVRAGMKPIATVPRALRTVDVATGEASGAHHQRSNVCAVPAAGVVAEAMTAIVLAGAFLEKFGGDSVGETRRNLESYLAAIPETLRTASASDAALLHSDS
;
A
#
# COMPACT_ATOMS: atom_id res chain seq x y z
N MET A 1 7.10 -0.51 20.46
CA MET A 1 6.50 0.37 19.41
C MET A 1 7.21 0.12 18.10
N LEU A 2 6.47 -0.24 17.03
CA LEU A 2 7.03 -0.41 15.69
C LEU A 2 7.30 0.96 15.05
N ARG A 3 8.52 1.18 14.54
CA ARG A 3 8.91 2.42 13.86
C ARG A 3 9.53 2.11 12.51
N VAL A 4 9.19 2.93 11.51
CA VAL A 4 9.71 2.77 10.15
C VAL A 4 10.21 4.10 9.61
N LEU A 5 11.33 4.07 8.90
CA LEU A 5 11.92 5.21 8.20
C LEU A 5 12.28 4.82 6.77
N THR A 6 12.05 5.72 5.83
CA THR A 6 12.48 5.60 4.43
C THR A 6 13.29 6.82 4.02
N ALA A 7 14.36 6.62 3.28
CA ALA A 7 15.21 7.66 2.73
C ALA A 7 15.57 7.34 1.26
N GLY A 8 16.11 8.32 0.55
CA GLY A 8 16.55 8.21 -0.83
C GLY A 8 15.61 8.86 -1.83
N GLU A 9 16.15 9.11 -3.01
CA GLU A 9 15.52 9.81 -4.12
C GLU A 9 15.30 8.86 -5.31
N SER A 10 14.38 9.22 -6.21
CA SER A 10 14.00 8.39 -7.36
C SER A 10 15.18 8.03 -8.26
N HIS A 11 16.10 8.96 -8.46
CA HIS A 11 17.30 8.79 -9.27
C HIS A 11 18.60 8.92 -8.45
N GLY A 12 18.50 8.86 -7.11
CA GLY A 12 19.66 8.72 -6.23
C GLY A 12 20.31 7.33 -6.34
N PRO A 13 21.39 7.07 -5.59
CA PRO A 13 22.11 5.80 -5.66
C PRO A 13 21.26 4.62 -5.21
N GLU A 14 20.42 4.82 -4.22
CA GLU A 14 19.60 3.77 -3.60
C GLU A 14 18.47 4.37 -2.75
N LEU A 15 17.48 3.53 -2.41
CA LEU A 15 16.58 3.78 -1.30
C LEU A 15 17.11 3.03 -0.09
N VAL A 16 17.01 3.67 1.08
CA VAL A 16 17.35 3.08 2.37
C VAL A 16 16.10 3.04 3.23
N THR A 17 15.88 1.92 3.91
CA THR A 17 14.73 1.78 4.80
C THR A 17 15.13 1.07 6.09
N ILE A 18 14.55 1.52 7.20
CA ILE A 18 14.81 0.98 8.53
C ILE A 18 13.48 0.64 9.20
N MET A 19 13.43 -0.53 9.84
CA MET A 19 12.35 -0.94 10.72
C MET A 19 12.91 -1.30 12.09
N GLU A 20 12.37 -0.71 13.12
CA GLU A 20 12.71 -0.97 14.52
C GLU A 20 11.49 -1.47 15.30
N GLY A 21 11.70 -2.39 16.23
CA GLY A 21 10.68 -2.86 17.17
C GLY A 21 10.01 -4.18 16.79
N LEU A 22 10.50 -4.88 15.75
CA LEU A 22 10.09 -6.27 15.53
C LEU A 22 10.82 -7.22 16.50
N PRO A 23 10.12 -8.26 17.01
CA PRO A 23 10.72 -9.26 17.87
C PRO A 23 11.75 -10.12 17.13
N SER A 24 12.60 -10.79 17.88
CA SER A 24 13.53 -11.79 17.35
C SER A 24 12.79 -13.03 16.83
N GLY A 25 13.40 -13.73 15.87
CA GLY A 25 12.91 -15.02 15.35
C GLY A 25 11.92 -14.93 14.19
N VAL A 26 11.58 -13.73 13.71
CA VAL A 26 10.75 -13.56 12.50
C VAL A 26 11.54 -14.01 11.28
N PRO A 27 11.03 -14.90 10.42
CA PRO A 27 11.70 -15.28 9.19
C PRO A 27 11.76 -14.10 8.22
N VAL A 28 12.93 -13.82 7.68
CA VAL A 28 13.16 -12.78 6.67
C VAL A 28 14.02 -13.34 5.55
N SER A 29 13.54 -13.25 4.32
CA SER A 29 14.23 -13.73 3.13
C SER A 29 14.30 -12.60 2.09
N ILE A 30 15.46 -12.44 1.46
CA ILE A 30 15.65 -11.52 0.33
C ILE A 30 14.70 -11.91 -0.81
N ASP A 31 14.53 -13.19 -1.07
CA ASP A 31 13.65 -13.67 -2.14
C ASP A 31 12.18 -13.31 -1.89
N ALA A 32 11.71 -13.40 -0.65
CA ALA A 32 10.34 -13.00 -0.30
C ALA A 32 10.14 -11.48 -0.47
N ILE A 33 11.10 -10.66 -0.05
CA ILE A 33 11.06 -9.21 -0.26
C ILE A 33 11.10 -8.89 -1.76
N GLN A 34 11.96 -9.59 -2.52
CA GLN A 34 12.06 -9.41 -3.97
C GLN A 34 10.75 -9.81 -4.68
N ALA A 35 10.08 -10.86 -4.23
CA ALA A 35 8.78 -11.27 -4.77
C ALA A 35 7.74 -10.15 -4.62
N ASP A 36 7.62 -9.53 -3.46
CA ASP A 36 6.71 -8.41 -3.26
C ASP A 36 7.09 -7.16 -4.08
N LEU A 37 8.39 -6.87 -4.21
CA LEU A 37 8.85 -5.81 -5.11
C LEU A 37 8.53 -6.11 -6.57
N ASN A 38 8.58 -7.36 -6.99
CA ASN A 38 8.17 -7.77 -8.33
C ASN A 38 6.64 -7.63 -8.52
N ARG A 39 5.83 -8.01 -7.53
CA ARG A 39 4.37 -7.76 -7.54
C ARG A 39 4.05 -6.27 -7.70
N ARG A 40 4.78 -5.37 -7.04
CA ARG A 40 4.63 -3.91 -7.21
C ARG A 40 4.86 -3.44 -8.64
N LYS A 41 5.61 -4.18 -9.46
CA LYS A 41 5.87 -3.83 -10.88
C LYS A 41 4.76 -4.31 -11.82
N LEU A 42 3.89 -5.20 -11.39
CA LEU A 42 2.78 -5.72 -12.18
C LEU A 42 1.76 -4.63 -12.56
N GLY A 43 0.92 -4.95 -13.51
CA GLY A 43 -0.20 -4.15 -13.96
C GLY A 43 -0.10 -3.70 -15.41
N TYR A 44 -1.23 -3.78 -16.12
CA TYR A 44 -1.39 -3.27 -17.47
C TYR A 44 -1.38 -1.73 -17.49
N GLY A 45 -0.89 -1.13 -18.55
CA GLY A 45 -0.75 0.34 -18.63
C GLY A 45 0.52 0.90 -17.97
N ARG A 46 1.43 0.05 -17.49
CA ARG A 46 2.73 0.45 -16.93
C ARG A 46 3.71 0.88 -18.01
N GLY A 47 4.50 1.92 -17.72
CA GLY A 47 5.55 2.40 -18.62
C GLY A 47 6.70 1.42 -18.77
N SER A 48 7.48 1.58 -19.84
CA SER A 48 8.63 0.71 -20.17
C SER A 48 9.70 0.63 -19.09
N ARG A 49 9.82 1.63 -18.22
CA ARG A 49 10.78 1.65 -17.10
C ARG A 49 10.61 0.42 -16.18
N MET A 50 9.38 -0.02 -15.96
CA MET A 50 9.12 -1.16 -15.08
C MET A 50 9.73 -2.48 -15.55
N LYS A 51 10.01 -2.60 -16.85
CA LYS A 51 10.65 -3.80 -17.44
C LYS A 51 12.15 -3.87 -17.16
N PHE A 52 12.80 -2.73 -16.89
CA PHE A 52 14.25 -2.61 -16.73
C PHE A 52 14.67 -2.25 -15.30
N GLU A 53 13.71 -1.96 -14.41
CA GLU A 53 13.99 -1.63 -13.02
C GLU A 53 14.33 -2.91 -12.26
N ALA A 54 15.64 -3.17 -12.08
CA ALA A 54 16.12 -4.23 -11.20
C ALA A 54 16.38 -3.62 -9.82
N ASP A 55 15.58 -4.02 -8.83
CA ASP A 55 15.77 -3.62 -7.44
C ASP A 55 16.86 -4.52 -6.83
N ALA A 56 18.09 -4.05 -6.79
CA ALA A 56 19.18 -4.76 -6.15
C ALA A 56 19.04 -4.65 -4.63
N LEU A 57 18.56 -5.70 -3.98
CA LEU A 57 18.35 -5.73 -2.53
C LEU A 57 19.62 -6.05 -1.77
N THR A 58 19.86 -5.31 -0.70
CA THR A 58 20.86 -5.63 0.31
C THR A 58 20.22 -5.56 1.69
N LEU A 59 20.23 -6.66 2.42
CA LEU A 59 19.82 -6.72 3.81
C LEU A 59 21.06 -6.42 4.66
N SER A 60 21.15 -5.20 5.19
CA SER A 60 22.41 -4.68 5.78
C SER A 60 22.50 -4.91 7.29
N ALA A 61 21.37 -5.06 7.99
CA ALA A 61 21.35 -5.24 9.45
C ALA A 61 20.05 -5.90 9.93
N GLY A 62 20.06 -6.41 11.16
CA GLY A 62 18.87 -6.86 11.89
C GLY A 62 18.45 -8.29 11.63
N VAL A 63 19.10 -9.00 10.70
CA VAL A 63 18.76 -10.39 10.32
C VAL A 63 20.04 -11.22 10.28
N VAL A 64 20.01 -12.39 10.94
CA VAL A 64 21.08 -13.38 10.93
C VAL A 64 20.48 -14.75 10.64
N HIS A 65 21.08 -15.50 9.74
CA HIS A 65 20.60 -16.82 9.29
C HIS A 65 19.08 -16.82 8.94
N GLY A 66 18.63 -15.75 8.25
CA GLY A 66 17.24 -15.63 7.79
C GLY A 66 16.21 -15.33 8.88
N ARG A 67 16.63 -14.89 10.08
CA ARG A 67 15.75 -14.51 11.18
C ARG A 67 16.13 -13.20 11.80
N THR A 68 15.14 -12.41 12.22
CA THR A 68 15.35 -11.18 12.99
C THR A 68 16.02 -11.49 14.32
N ILE A 69 16.82 -10.54 14.81
CA ILE A 69 17.55 -10.65 16.09
C ILE A 69 17.09 -9.64 17.14
N GLY A 70 15.96 -8.94 16.89
CA GLY A 70 15.41 -7.91 17.78
C GLY A 70 16.06 -6.53 17.63
N SER A 71 17.11 -6.39 16.81
CA SER A 71 17.73 -5.09 16.49
C SER A 71 17.06 -4.44 15.28
N PRO A 72 17.32 -3.15 14.99
CA PRO A 72 16.82 -2.50 13.78
C PRO A 72 17.21 -3.25 12.51
N ILE A 73 16.24 -3.43 11.60
CA ILE A 73 16.43 -4.05 10.29
C ILE A 73 16.69 -2.92 9.30
N ALA A 74 17.78 -3.02 8.54
CA ALA A 74 18.11 -2.07 7.48
C ALA A 74 18.17 -2.77 6.12
N ILE A 75 17.42 -2.22 5.16
CA ILE A 75 17.35 -2.71 3.78
C ILE A 75 17.77 -1.57 2.84
N ARG A 76 18.61 -1.88 1.87
CA ARG A 76 19.00 -0.98 0.79
C ARG A 76 18.49 -1.53 -0.54
N ILE A 77 17.96 -0.64 -1.37
CA ILE A 77 17.40 -0.96 -2.69
C ILE A 77 18.15 -0.11 -3.71
N GLY A 78 19.13 -0.72 -4.39
CA GLY A 78 19.97 -0.05 -5.37
C GLY A 78 19.20 0.43 -6.58
N ASN A 79 19.68 1.51 -7.20
CA ASN A 79 19.10 2.08 -8.41
C ASN A 79 19.99 1.80 -9.62
N THR A 80 19.52 0.97 -10.52
CA THR A 80 20.26 0.60 -11.76
C THR A 80 20.50 1.77 -12.71
N GLU A 81 19.72 2.85 -12.62
CA GLU A 81 19.92 4.05 -13.43
C GLU A 81 20.94 5.02 -12.82
N TRP A 82 21.39 4.82 -11.57
CA TRP A 82 22.32 5.70 -10.87
C TRP A 82 23.55 6.14 -11.69
N PRO A 83 24.24 5.25 -12.44
CA PRO A 83 25.40 5.66 -13.25
C PRO A 83 25.12 6.80 -14.24
N LYS A 84 23.86 7.03 -14.60
CA LYS A 84 23.44 8.08 -15.52
C LYS A 84 23.06 9.38 -14.79
N TRP A 85 23.06 9.40 -13.47
CA TRP A 85 22.55 10.49 -12.63
C TRP A 85 23.59 11.03 -11.64
N THR A 86 24.80 10.47 -11.63
CA THR A 86 25.86 10.77 -10.66
C THR A 86 26.21 12.25 -10.56
N GLU A 87 26.15 13.00 -11.65
CA GLU A 87 26.38 14.44 -11.65
C GLU A 87 25.14 15.21 -11.19
N VAL A 88 23.97 14.90 -11.77
CA VAL A 88 22.70 15.63 -11.50
C VAL A 88 22.23 15.46 -10.06
N MET A 89 22.48 14.28 -9.48
CA MET A 89 22.09 13.90 -8.11
C MET A 89 23.30 13.71 -7.21
N SER A 90 24.43 14.36 -7.52
CA SER A 90 25.64 14.32 -6.69
C SER A 90 25.37 14.89 -5.29
N PRO A 91 25.78 14.22 -4.20
CA PRO A 91 25.77 14.80 -2.87
C PRO A 91 26.88 15.85 -2.68
N GLU A 92 27.90 15.83 -3.56
CA GLU A 92 28.98 16.81 -3.54
C GLU A 92 28.67 17.99 -4.45
N PRO A 93 29.21 19.18 -4.18
CA PRO A 93 29.05 20.33 -5.07
C PRO A 93 29.54 20.04 -6.50
N VAL A 94 28.66 20.18 -7.49
CA VAL A 94 28.98 20.00 -8.90
C VAL A 94 28.43 21.18 -9.68
N GLU A 95 29.27 21.81 -10.52
CA GLU A 95 28.80 22.76 -11.51
C GLU A 95 28.25 22.00 -12.73
N LEU A 96 26.94 22.02 -12.92
CA LEU A 96 26.31 21.49 -14.12
C LEU A 96 26.56 22.44 -15.28
N THR A 97 27.35 22.01 -16.25
CA THR A 97 27.80 22.82 -17.38
C THR A 97 26.69 23.21 -18.37
N ASP A 98 25.62 22.42 -18.45
CA ASP A 98 24.43 22.71 -19.27
C ASP A 98 23.12 22.36 -18.51
N ARG A 99 22.48 23.40 -17.97
CA ARG A 99 21.16 23.31 -17.34
C ARG A 99 20.01 23.54 -18.30
N SER A 100 20.27 23.71 -19.61
CA SER A 100 19.23 24.00 -20.60
C SER A 100 18.62 22.70 -21.21
N ARG A 101 19.34 21.61 -21.18
CA ARG A 101 18.97 20.36 -21.88
C ARG A 101 19.26 19.09 -21.07
N GLY A 102 18.67 18.02 -21.49
CA GLY A 102 18.95 16.68 -20.95
C GLY A 102 18.51 16.47 -19.50
N ARG A 103 19.21 15.59 -18.81
CA ARG A 103 18.87 15.23 -17.40
C ARG A 103 19.15 16.36 -16.41
N GLY A 104 20.15 17.21 -16.68
CA GLY A 104 20.51 18.35 -15.87
C GLY A 104 19.61 19.59 -16.06
N ALA A 105 18.67 19.55 -17.00
CA ALA A 105 17.77 20.68 -17.27
C ALA A 105 16.96 21.06 -16.03
N ALA A 106 16.87 22.37 -15.76
CA ALA A 106 16.04 22.89 -14.69
C ALA A 106 14.55 22.59 -14.93
N LEU A 107 13.86 22.14 -13.90
CA LEU A 107 12.44 21.77 -13.96
C LEU A 107 11.57 22.92 -13.44
N THR A 108 11.38 23.95 -14.27
CA THR A 108 10.70 25.21 -13.90
C THR A 108 9.20 25.22 -14.25
N ARG A 109 8.67 24.15 -14.84
CA ARG A 109 7.26 24.04 -15.24
C ARG A 109 6.52 22.99 -14.41
N PRO A 110 6.06 23.35 -13.18
CA PRO A 110 5.47 22.40 -12.23
C PRO A 110 4.23 21.72 -12.83
N ARG A 111 4.06 20.43 -12.49
CA ARG A 111 2.92 19.65 -12.93
C ARG A 111 1.70 19.93 -12.06
N PRO A 112 0.53 20.26 -12.64
CA PRO A 112 -0.72 20.30 -11.89
C PRO A 112 -1.02 18.97 -11.22
N GLY A 113 -1.46 19.02 -9.96
CA GLY A 113 -1.78 17.81 -9.18
C GLY A 113 -0.56 17.05 -8.63
N HIS A 114 0.65 17.53 -8.80
CA HIS A 114 1.87 17.00 -8.19
C HIS A 114 2.36 17.89 -7.04
N ALA A 115 3.34 17.42 -6.27
CA ALA A 115 3.95 18.17 -5.17
C ALA A 115 4.84 19.34 -5.65
N ASP A 116 5.13 19.46 -6.94
CA ASP A 116 6.15 20.32 -7.51
C ASP A 116 6.04 21.76 -7.01
N LEU A 117 4.95 22.47 -7.30
CA LEU A 117 4.81 23.90 -6.97
C LEU A 117 4.83 24.16 -5.46
N VAL A 118 4.00 23.43 -4.71
CA VAL A 118 3.87 23.61 -3.25
C VAL A 118 5.17 23.21 -2.55
N GLY A 119 5.86 22.19 -3.04
CA GLY A 119 7.16 21.80 -2.52
C GLY A 119 8.23 22.86 -2.76
N MET A 120 8.30 23.45 -3.97
CA MET A 120 9.18 24.57 -4.25
C MET A 120 8.95 25.75 -3.30
N GLN A 121 7.68 26.13 -3.11
CA GLN A 121 7.29 27.21 -2.18
C GLN A 121 7.67 26.91 -0.73
N LYS A 122 7.48 25.64 -0.30
CA LYS A 122 7.72 25.24 1.09
C LYS A 122 9.21 25.18 1.45
N TYR A 123 10.03 24.73 0.51
CA TYR A 123 11.45 24.45 0.76
C TYR A 123 12.39 25.46 0.11
N ASP A 124 11.84 26.54 -0.47
CA ASP A 124 12.59 27.63 -1.09
C ASP A 124 13.49 27.14 -2.26
N PHE A 125 12.88 26.37 -3.17
CA PHE A 125 13.56 25.90 -4.38
C PHE A 125 13.07 26.66 -5.60
N ASP A 126 13.99 26.97 -6.50
CA ASP A 126 13.74 27.62 -7.79
C ASP A 126 13.34 26.64 -8.92
N GLU A 127 13.48 25.34 -8.67
CA GLU A 127 13.10 24.26 -9.57
C GLU A 127 12.48 23.07 -8.84
N ALA A 128 11.71 22.25 -9.57
CA ALA A 128 10.94 21.15 -9.00
C ALA A 128 11.74 19.86 -8.77
N ARG A 129 12.99 19.75 -9.21
CA ARG A 129 13.77 18.51 -9.15
C ARG A 129 13.88 17.93 -7.74
N PRO A 130 14.32 18.67 -6.72
CA PRO A 130 14.44 18.12 -5.36
C PRO A 130 13.12 17.56 -4.83
N ILE A 131 12.01 18.23 -5.17
CA ILE A 131 10.66 17.79 -4.78
C ILE A 131 10.24 16.53 -5.54
N LEU A 132 10.42 16.52 -6.86
CA LEU A 132 10.07 15.39 -7.73
C LEU A 132 10.80 14.13 -7.33
N GLU A 133 12.08 14.22 -7.01
CA GLU A 133 12.91 13.08 -6.66
C GLU A 133 12.42 12.39 -5.39
N ARG A 134 12.04 13.13 -4.37
CA ARG A 134 11.53 12.55 -3.11
C ARG A 134 10.04 12.22 -3.16
N ALA A 135 9.22 13.01 -3.85
CA ALA A 135 7.78 12.76 -3.98
C ALA A 135 7.42 11.64 -4.97
N SER A 136 8.40 11.06 -5.62
CA SER A 136 8.24 10.01 -6.61
C SER A 136 7.67 8.73 -5.99
N ALA A 137 6.78 8.05 -6.73
CA ALA A 137 6.27 6.72 -6.35
C ALA A 137 7.37 5.63 -6.26
N ARG A 138 8.61 5.91 -6.68
CA ARG A 138 9.78 5.03 -6.45
C ARG A 138 9.98 4.76 -4.96
N GLU A 139 9.71 5.73 -4.08
CA GLU A 139 9.80 5.60 -2.63
C GLU A 139 8.96 4.44 -2.10
N THR A 140 7.86 4.09 -2.75
CA THR A 140 7.01 2.96 -2.33
C THR A 140 7.71 1.61 -2.39
N ALA A 141 8.82 1.47 -3.13
CA ALA A 141 9.64 0.26 -3.07
C ALA A 141 10.20 0.02 -1.66
N ALA A 142 10.64 1.08 -0.97
CA ALA A 142 11.07 1.00 0.41
C ALA A 142 9.94 0.56 1.37
N ARG A 143 8.72 1.09 1.17
CA ARG A 143 7.54 0.68 1.95
C ARG A 143 7.17 -0.78 1.72
N VAL A 144 7.20 -1.24 0.46
CA VAL A 144 6.91 -2.64 0.11
C VAL A 144 7.96 -3.58 0.71
N ALA A 145 9.23 -3.21 0.70
CA ALA A 145 10.28 -4.02 1.33
C ALA A 145 10.05 -4.19 2.86
N LEU A 146 9.68 -3.10 3.56
CA LEU A 146 9.31 -3.18 4.98
C LEU A 146 7.99 -3.93 5.20
N GLY A 147 7.02 -3.72 4.31
CA GLY A 147 5.75 -4.45 4.32
C GLY A 147 5.92 -5.96 4.20
N ALA A 148 6.86 -6.42 3.37
CA ALA A 148 7.19 -7.84 3.25
C ALA A 148 7.72 -8.42 4.57
N VAL A 149 8.55 -7.68 5.30
CA VAL A 149 9.03 -8.08 6.63
C VAL A 149 7.88 -8.11 7.65
N ALA A 150 7.01 -7.09 7.64
CA ALA A 150 5.82 -7.05 8.49
C ALA A 150 4.85 -8.21 8.20
N ARG A 151 4.64 -8.56 6.92
CA ARG A 151 3.83 -9.72 6.51
C ARG A 151 4.42 -11.03 7.01
N SER A 152 5.74 -11.18 6.99
CA SER A 152 6.39 -12.38 7.56
C SER A 152 6.14 -12.52 9.05
N PHE A 153 6.18 -11.42 9.81
CA PHE A 153 5.80 -11.42 11.23
C PHE A 153 4.33 -11.81 11.42
N LEU A 154 3.43 -11.22 10.66
CA LEU A 154 1.99 -11.49 10.73
C LEU A 154 1.66 -12.94 10.36
N ALA A 155 2.34 -13.51 9.37
CA ALA A 155 2.17 -14.90 8.97
C ALA A 155 2.53 -15.89 10.08
N GLU A 156 3.55 -15.60 10.91
CA GLU A 156 3.88 -16.37 12.10
C GLU A 156 2.75 -16.38 13.15
N LEU A 157 1.82 -15.44 13.06
CA LEU A 157 0.65 -15.29 13.92
C LEU A 157 -0.67 -15.69 13.24
N GLY A 158 -0.59 -16.31 12.06
CA GLY A 158 -1.75 -16.81 11.31
C GLY A 158 -2.48 -15.76 10.46
N VAL A 159 -1.91 -14.56 10.30
CA VAL A 159 -2.54 -13.48 9.51
C VAL A 159 -2.01 -13.45 8.08
N GLN A 160 -2.91 -13.37 7.11
CA GLN A 160 -2.61 -13.29 5.69
C GLN A 160 -3.31 -12.10 5.04
N LEU A 161 -2.61 -11.43 4.12
CA LEU A 161 -3.14 -10.26 3.41
C LEU A 161 -3.23 -10.53 1.91
N VAL A 162 -4.29 -9.98 1.32
CA VAL A 162 -4.54 -10.02 -0.13
C VAL A 162 -4.95 -8.62 -0.58
N SER A 163 -4.51 -8.18 -1.74
CA SER A 163 -5.01 -6.95 -2.36
C SER A 163 -5.50 -7.22 -3.77
N HIS A 164 -6.57 -6.53 -4.16
CA HIS A 164 -7.10 -6.60 -5.52
C HIS A 164 -7.63 -5.24 -5.98
N THR A 165 -7.88 -5.12 -7.28
CA THR A 165 -8.42 -3.90 -7.90
C THR A 165 -9.94 -4.00 -8.00
N LEU A 166 -10.64 -3.00 -7.46
CA LEU A 166 -12.10 -2.86 -7.55
C LEU A 166 -12.54 -2.00 -8.73
N SER A 167 -11.76 -0.96 -9.08
CA SER A 167 -12.12 -0.10 -10.20
C SER A 167 -10.92 0.49 -10.91
N ILE A 168 -11.08 0.79 -12.20
CA ILE A 168 -10.17 1.63 -12.99
C ILE A 168 -11.00 2.61 -13.80
N GLY A 169 -10.75 3.91 -13.62
CA GLY A 169 -11.57 4.94 -14.19
C GLY A 169 -13.05 4.74 -13.84
N PRO A 170 -13.96 4.73 -14.82
CA PRO A 170 -15.40 4.53 -14.61
C PRO A 170 -15.81 3.05 -14.53
N VAL A 171 -14.88 2.11 -14.74
CA VAL A 171 -15.18 0.67 -14.73
C VAL A 171 -15.02 0.10 -13.32
N HIS A 172 -16.10 -0.45 -12.76
CA HIS A 172 -16.14 -1.00 -11.41
C HIS A 172 -16.50 -2.49 -11.44
N ALA A 173 -15.95 -3.26 -10.50
CA ALA A 173 -16.43 -4.58 -10.17
C ALA A 173 -17.82 -4.49 -9.52
N PRO A 174 -18.70 -5.52 -9.68
CA PRO A 174 -19.97 -5.58 -8.96
C PRO A 174 -19.75 -5.49 -7.43
N GLU A 175 -20.70 -4.87 -6.72
CA GLU A 175 -20.60 -4.74 -5.25
C GLU A 175 -20.72 -6.09 -4.54
N ASP A 176 -21.41 -7.05 -5.14
CA ASP A 176 -21.60 -8.43 -4.68
C ASP A 176 -20.58 -9.42 -5.24
N ALA A 177 -19.52 -8.91 -5.92
CA ALA A 177 -18.46 -9.77 -6.42
C ALA A 177 -17.79 -10.53 -5.24
N PRO A 178 -17.43 -11.81 -5.44
CA PRO A 178 -16.76 -12.58 -4.40
C PRO A 178 -15.44 -11.94 -4.01
N LEU A 179 -15.09 -12.04 -2.72
CA LEU A 179 -13.81 -11.56 -2.20
C LEU A 179 -12.71 -12.60 -2.43
N PRO A 180 -11.52 -12.20 -2.91
CA PRO A 180 -10.40 -13.12 -3.06
C PRO A 180 -9.82 -13.51 -1.70
N GLY A 181 -9.53 -14.80 -1.53
CA GLY A 181 -8.81 -15.32 -0.38
C GLY A 181 -7.30 -15.39 -0.56
N PRO A 182 -6.56 -15.80 0.47
CA PRO A 182 -5.10 -15.99 0.39
C PRO A 182 -4.64 -16.98 -0.70
N ALA A 183 -5.48 -17.96 -1.05
CA ALA A 183 -5.19 -18.93 -2.10
C ALA A 183 -5.24 -18.31 -3.51
N ASP A 184 -5.90 -17.17 -3.68
CA ASP A 184 -6.14 -16.54 -4.99
C ASP A 184 -5.02 -15.58 -5.41
N VAL A 185 -4.02 -15.34 -4.55
CA VAL A 185 -2.93 -14.36 -4.81
C VAL A 185 -2.22 -14.63 -6.14
N ALA A 186 -1.94 -15.90 -6.45
CA ALA A 186 -1.27 -16.25 -7.71
C ALA A 186 -2.14 -15.94 -8.95
N ALA A 187 -3.44 -16.17 -8.86
CA ALA A 187 -4.39 -15.83 -9.92
C ALA A 187 -4.53 -14.31 -10.09
N LEU A 188 -4.59 -13.57 -8.99
CA LEU A 188 -4.60 -12.11 -9.00
C LEU A 188 -3.32 -11.53 -9.62
N ASP A 189 -2.15 -12.06 -9.27
CA ASP A 189 -0.88 -11.58 -9.81
C ASP A 189 -0.73 -11.93 -11.31
N ALA A 190 -1.43 -12.96 -11.79
CA ALA A 190 -1.49 -13.31 -13.22
C ALA A 190 -2.49 -12.44 -14.02
N ASP A 191 -3.48 -11.84 -13.37
CA ASP A 191 -4.43 -10.94 -14.01
C ASP A 191 -3.77 -9.62 -14.40
N PRO A 192 -4.03 -9.06 -15.60
CA PRO A 192 -3.40 -7.81 -16.06
C PRO A 192 -3.57 -6.63 -15.12
N LEU A 193 -4.68 -6.56 -14.41
CA LEU A 193 -5.04 -5.44 -13.54
C LEU A 193 -5.28 -5.86 -12.08
N ARG A 194 -4.96 -7.13 -11.75
CA ARG A 194 -5.19 -7.69 -10.42
C ARG A 194 -6.65 -7.57 -9.98
N CYS A 195 -7.59 -7.71 -10.91
CA CYS A 195 -9.02 -7.71 -10.66
C CYS A 195 -9.50 -9.15 -10.50
N PHE A 196 -10.20 -9.45 -9.39
CA PHE A 196 -10.69 -10.80 -9.12
C PHE A 196 -11.93 -11.20 -9.95
N HIS A 197 -12.57 -10.23 -10.61
CA HIS A 197 -13.72 -10.45 -11.49
C HIS A 197 -13.29 -10.38 -12.97
N PRO A 198 -13.19 -11.52 -13.70
CA PRO A 198 -12.58 -11.58 -15.03
C PRO A 198 -13.23 -10.67 -16.07
N GLU A 199 -14.57 -10.65 -16.15
CA GLU A 199 -15.29 -9.78 -17.11
C GLU A 199 -15.03 -8.29 -16.85
N THR A 200 -14.88 -7.91 -15.58
CA THR A 200 -14.53 -6.54 -15.23
C THR A 200 -13.07 -6.25 -15.58
N SER A 201 -12.15 -7.21 -15.39
CA SER A 201 -10.75 -7.06 -15.79
C SER A 201 -10.63 -6.77 -17.29
N GLU A 202 -11.33 -7.50 -18.15
CA GLU A 202 -11.36 -7.26 -19.60
C GLU A 202 -11.83 -5.83 -19.93
N ARG A 203 -12.91 -5.38 -19.29
CA ARG A 203 -13.43 -4.01 -19.47
C ARG A 203 -12.46 -2.95 -18.99
N MET A 204 -11.77 -3.19 -17.86
CA MET A 204 -10.74 -2.29 -17.34
C MET A 204 -9.53 -2.21 -18.29
N VAL A 205 -9.12 -3.32 -18.93
CA VAL A 205 -8.04 -3.33 -19.93
C VAL A 205 -8.43 -2.44 -21.12
N ALA A 206 -9.67 -2.57 -21.61
CA ALA A 206 -10.17 -1.73 -22.70
C ALA A 206 -10.15 -0.24 -22.35
N GLU A 207 -10.56 0.12 -21.12
CA GLU A 207 -10.52 1.50 -20.62
C GLU A 207 -9.08 2.06 -20.55
N VAL A 208 -8.11 1.24 -20.11
CA VAL A 208 -6.69 1.63 -20.11
C VAL A 208 -6.18 1.88 -21.54
N ASP A 209 -6.59 1.07 -22.50
CA ASP A 209 -6.22 1.27 -23.91
C ASP A 209 -6.82 2.53 -24.51
N ASP A 210 -8.05 2.85 -24.16
CA ASP A 210 -8.72 4.06 -24.64
C ASP A 210 -8.11 5.32 -24.03
N ALA A 211 -7.79 5.29 -22.72
CA ALA A 211 -7.05 6.38 -22.08
C ALA A 211 -5.66 6.57 -22.69
N ARG A 212 -4.97 5.47 -23.03
CA ARG A 212 -3.66 5.52 -23.71
C ARG A 212 -3.77 6.19 -25.07
N LYS A 213 -4.77 5.85 -25.89
CA LYS A 213 -5.02 6.48 -27.20
C LYS A 213 -5.36 7.96 -27.07
N ALA A 214 -6.08 8.34 -26.00
CA ALA A 214 -6.41 9.74 -25.69
C ALA A 214 -5.23 10.55 -25.14
N GLY A 215 -4.10 9.91 -24.82
CA GLY A 215 -2.96 10.57 -24.17
C GLY A 215 -3.27 10.98 -22.73
N ASP A 216 -4.02 10.16 -22.00
CA ASP A 216 -4.51 10.47 -20.65
C ASP A 216 -4.06 9.41 -19.62
N THR A 217 -4.45 9.59 -18.35
CA THR A 217 -4.12 8.70 -17.23
C THR A 217 -5.37 8.35 -16.43
N LEU A 218 -5.37 7.19 -15.79
CA LEU A 218 -6.49 6.69 -15.01
C LEU A 218 -6.11 6.47 -13.54
N GLY A 219 -7.06 6.77 -12.67
CA GLY A 219 -7.11 6.36 -11.28
C GLY A 219 -7.98 5.12 -11.09
N GLY A 220 -8.28 4.80 -9.85
CA GLY A 220 -9.17 3.69 -9.49
C GLY A 220 -9.11 3.36 -8.01
N ILE A 221 -9.72 2.27 -7.64
CA ILE A 221 -9.85 1.81 -6.25
C ILE A 221 -9.22 0.44 -6.11
N VAL A 222 -8.43 0.26 -5.06
CA VAL A 222 -7.92 -1.03 -4.60
C VAL A 222 -8.51 -1.36 -3.24
N GLU A 223 -8.69 -2.65 -2.96
CA GLU A 223 -9.09 -3.16 -1.66
C GLU A 223 -7.99 -4.08 -1.11
N VAL A 224 -7.74 -3.97 0.18
CA VAL A 224 -6.87 -4.88 0.94
C VAL A 224 -7.74 -5.65 1.92
N LEU A 225 -7.56 -6.95 1.92
CA LEU A 225 -8.21 -7.90 2.81
C LEU A 225 -7.17 -8.48 3.76
N ALA A 226 -7.49 -8.56 5.06
CA ALA A 226 -6.64 -9.27 6.02
C ALA A 226 -7.47 -10.35 6.72
N TYR A 227 -6.98 -11.57 6.64
CA TYR A 227 -7.56 -12.80 7.18
C TYR A 227 -6.81 -13.23 8.43
N GLY A 228 -7.51 -13.86 9.37
CA GLY A 228 -6.91 -14.43 10.58
C GLY A 228 -6.64 -13.43 11.69
N LEU A 229 -7.22 -12.24 11.64
CA LEU A 229 -7.07 -11.24 12.71
C LEU A 229 -7.81 -11.71 13.98
N PRO A 230 -7.19 -11.60 15.17
CA PRO A 230 -7.91 -11.77 16.43
C PRO A 230 -8.85 -10.59 16.69
N PRO A 231 -9.90 -10.74 17.47
CA PRO A 231 -10.67 -9.59 17.94
C PRO A 231 -9.83 -8.72 18.89
N GLY A 232 -10.07 -7.40 18.87
CA GLY A 232 -9.52 -6.46 19.83
C GLY A 232 -8.14 -5.87 19.52
N LEU A 233 -7.66 -5.92 18.27
CA LEU A 233 -6.55 -5.06 17.83
C LEU A 233 -7.05 -3.61 17.70
N GLY A 234 -6.23 -2.64 18.09
CA GLY A 234 -6.65 -1.26 18.22
C GLY A 234 -7.42 -0.98 19.51
N SER A 235 -8.01 0.20 19.64
CA SER A 235 -8.70 0.60 20.87
C SER A 235 -9.79 1.65 20.61
N HIS A 236 -10.88 1.57 21.36
CA HIS A 236 -11.93 2.61 21.40
C HIS A 236 -11.62 3.71 22.41
N VAL A 237 -10.62 3.52 23.27
CA VAL A 237 -10.36 4.38 24.43
C VAL A 237 -9.91 5.79 24.05
N HIS A 238 -9.10 5.90 22.97
CA HIS A 238 -8.61 7.17 22.46
C HIS A 238 -8.53 7.16 20.93
N TRP A 239 -8.77 8.32 20.32
CA TRP A 239 -8.94 8.46 18.86
C TRP A 239 -7.73 8.00 18.04
N ASP A 240 -6.49 8.23 18.50
CA ASP A 240 -5.25 7.89 17.81
C ASP A 240 -4.85 6.39 17.94
N ARG A 241 -5.54 5.65 18.83
CA ARG A 241 -5.38 4.21 19.01
C ARG A 241 -6.39 3.38 18.23
N ARG A 242 -7.31 4.01 17.52
CA ARG A 242 -8.29 3.34 16.68
C ARG A 242 -7.60 2.70 15.47
N LEU A 243 -7.85 1.40 15.24
CA LEU A 243 -7.25 0.66 14.13
C LEU A 243 -7.67 1.22 12.76
N ASP A 244 -8.97 1.55 12.59
CA ASP A 244 -9.50 2.17 11.39
C ASP A 244 -8.84 3.53 11.09
N GLY A 245 -8.60 4.34 12.12
CA GLY A 245 -7.90 5.62 12.01
C GLY A 245 -6.43 5.45 11.59
N GLN A 246 -5.71 4.48 12.16
CA GLN A 246 -4.33 4.19 11.83
C GLN A 246 -4.20 3.65 10.38
N LEU A 247 -5.10 2.78 9.96
CA LEU A 247 -5.19 2.28 8.59
C LEU A 247 -5.44 3.42 7.60
N ALA A 248 -6.43 4.28 7.90
CA ALA A 248 -6.74 5.44 7.05
C ALA A 248 -5.53 6.37 6.90
N GLN A 249 -4.82 6.68 7.99
CA GLN A 249 -3.60 7.49 7.96
C GLN A 249 -2.52 6.87 7.09
N ALA A 250 -2.25 5.57 7.28
CA ALA A 250 -1.20 4.87 6.56
C ALA A 250 -1.49 4.80 5.05
N LEU A 251 -2.72 4.45 4.66
CA LEU A 251 -3.10 4.36 3.26
C LEU A 251 -3.19 5.74 2.59
N MET A 252 -3.73 6.75 3.28
CA MET A 252 -3.77 8.13 2.77
C MET A 252 -2.37 8.71 2.54
N SER A 253 -1.34 8.21 3.23
CA SER A 253 0.06 8.63 3.05
C SER A 253 0.70 8.12 1.76
N ILE A 254 0.08 7.17 1.05
CA ILE A 254 0.59 6.64 -0.22
C ILE A 254 0.39 7.70 -1.30
N GLN A 255 1.40 7.85 -2.17
CA GLN A 255 1.35 8.82 -3.27
C GLN A 255 0.09 8.62 -4.13
N ALA A 256 -0.56 9.71 -4.47
CA ALA A 256 -1.79 9.78 -5.27
C ALA A 256 -3.07 9.23 -4.61
N ILE A 257 -3.04 8.67 -3.43
CA ILE A 257 -4.27 8.29 -2.71
C ILE A 257 -5.00 9.56 -2.26
N LYS A 258 -6.32 9.59 -2.46
CA LYS A 258 -7.21 10.72 -2.19
C LYS A 258 -8.44 10.34 -1.35
N GLY A 259 -8.65 9.06 -1.11
CA GLY A 259 -9.74 8.56 -0.29
C GLY A 259 -9.37 7.21 0.32
N VAL A 260 -9.87 6.95 1.52
CA VAL A 260 -9.76 5.66 2.22
C VAL A 260 -11.12 5.33 2.80
N GLU A 261 -11.54 4.07 2.66
CA GLU A 261 -12.77 3.54 3.24
C GLU A 261 -12.48 2.26 4.00
N VAL A 262 -13.24 2.01 5.06
CA VAL A 262 -13.22 0.75 5.80
C VAL A 262 -14.59 0.08 5.61
N GLY A 263 -14.58 -1.19 5.22
CA GLY A 263 -15.80 -1.91 4.86
C GLY A 263 -16.53 -1.24 3.69
N ASP A 264 -17.84 -1.06 3.86
CA ASP A 264 -18.68 -0.41 2.84
C ASP A 264 -18.54 1.12 2.81
N GLY A 265 -17.75 1.71 3.72
CA GLY A 265 -17.35 3.12 3.67
C GLY A 265 -18.52 4.09 3.47
N PHE A 266 -18.43 4.91 2.41
CA PHE A 266 -19.46 5.90 2.09
C PHE A 266 -20.80 5.25 1.71
N LEU A 267 -20.83 4.05 1.17
CA LEU A 267 -22.09 3.34 0.85
C LEU A 267 -22.94 3.12 2.11
N THR A 268 -22.30 2.89 3.27
CA THR A 268 -23.01 2.75 4.55
C THR A 268 -23.86 3.97 4.88
N THR A 269 -23.45 5.19 4.48
CA THR A 269 -24.17 6.44 4.77
C THR A 269 -25.49 6.55 4.02
N THR A 270 -25.70 5.77 2.98
CA THR A 270 -26.96 5.75 2.19
C THR A 270 -28.00 4.77 2.75
N ARG A 271 -27.59 3.93 3.73
CA ARG A 271 -28.47 2.93 4.34
C ARG A 271 -29.16 3.45 5.61
N ARG A 272 -30.33 2.90 5.90
CA ARG A 272 -30.95 3.07 7.22
C ARG A 272 -30.19 2.23 8.24
N GLY A 273 -30.16 2.62 9.51
CA GLY A 273 -29.38 1.96 10.57
C GLY A 273 -29.63 0.45 10.67
N SER A 274 -30.90 0.01 10.58
CA SER A 274 -31.26 -1.43 10.56
C SER A 274 -30.70 -2.22 9.38
N ALA A 275 -30.31 -1.57 8.29
CA ALA A 275 -29.72 -2.17 7.11
C ALA A 275 -28.22 -1.87 6.98
N ALA A 276 -27.66 -1.07 7.87
CA ALA A 276 -26.26 -0.64 7.83
C ALA A 276 -25.35 -1.47 8.71
N HIS A 277 -25.86 -1.99 9.84
CA HIS A 277 -25.06 -2.70 10.83
C HIS A 277 -25.14 -4.22 10.68
N ASP A 278 -24.06 -4.89 11.07
CA ASP A 278 -23.90 -6.33 10.97
C ASP A 278 -24.55 -6.98 12.21
N GLU A 279 -25.72 -7.62 12.03
CA GLU A 279 -26.42 -8.30 13.11
C GLU A 279 -25.63 -9.52 13.63
N LEU A 280 -25.72 -9.78 14.93
CA LEU A 280 -25.02 -10.87 15.59
C LEU A 280 -25.92 -12.07 15.80
N PHE A 281 -25.42 -13.26 15.45
CA PHE A 281 -26.10 -14.53 15.64
C PHE A 281 -25.22 -15.51 16.42
N VAL A 282 -25.86 -16.42 17.15
CA VAL A 282 -25.19 -17.57 17.79
C VAL A 282 -25.26 -18.76 16.85
N THR A 283 -24.12 -19.36 16.58
CA THR A 283 -23.99 -20.62 15.83
C THR A 283 -23.30 -21.69 16.67
N GLU A 284 -23.20 -22.88 16.14
CA GLU A 284 -22.44 -23.98 16.81
C GLU A 284 -20.94 -23.64 16.92
N GLN A 285 -20.41 -22.80 16.04
CA GLN A 285 -19.03 -22.37 16.01
C GLN A 285 -18.77 -21.10 16.85
N GLY A 286 -19.79 -20.49 17.44
CA GLY A 286 -19.72 -19.27 18.23
C GLY A 286 -20.54 -18.11 17.64
N LEU A 287 -20.20 -16.90 18.02
CA LEU A 287 -20.85 -15.68 17.49
C LEU A 287 -20.42 -15.43 16.05
N THR A 288 -21.37 -15.15 15.18
CA THR A 288 -21.13 -14.75 13.78
C THR A 288 -21.89 -13.46 13.43
N ARG A 289 -21.51 -12.81 12.36
CA ARG A 289 -22.19 -11.64 11.80
C ARG A 289 -22.94 -12.02 10.52
N ALA A 290 -24.13 -11.44 10.33
CA ALA A 290 -24.94 -11.65 9.12
C ALA A 290 -24.31 -11.04 7.86
N SER A 291 -23.43 -10.07 8.01
CA SER A 291 -22.74 -9.36 6.93
C SER A 291 -21.40 -8.82 7.46
N ASP A 292 -20.58 -8.28 6.58
CA ASP A 292 -19.28 -7.67 6.92
C ASP A 292 -19.20 -6.23 6.36
N ARG A 293 -20.27 -5.45 6.58
CA ARG A 293 -20.37 -4.05 6.11
C ARG A 293 -19.42 -3.13 6.87
N ALA A 294 -19.19 -3.43 8.15
CA ALA A 294 -18.21 -2.73 8.99
C ALA A 294 -16.75 -2.98 8.53
N GLY A 295 -16.52 -4.00 7.71
CA GLY A 295 -15.19 -4.31 7.17
C GLY A 295 -14.20 -4.75 8.22
N GLY A 296 -14.62 -5.56 9.19
CA GLY A 296 -13.75 -6.18 10.19
C GLY A 296 -13.32 -5.26 11.33
N THR A 297 -13.88 -4.04 11.44
CA THR A 297 -13.63 -3.14 12.58
C THR A 297 -14.91 -2.54 13.13
N GLU A 298 -15.03 -2.54 14.45
CA GLU A 298 -16.10 -1.86 15.17
C GLU A 298 -15.52 -1.05 16.32
N GLY A 299 -15.93 0.22 16.46
CA GLY A 299 -15.42 1.10 17.51
C GLY A 299 -13.89 1.32 17.46
N GLY A 300 -13.24 1.11 16.33
CA GLY A 300 -11.79 1.21 16.18
C GLY A 300 -11.01 -0.03 16.62
N MET A 301 -11.68 -1.16 16.77
CA MET A 301 -11.07 -2.45 17.13
C MET A 301 -11.40 -3.51 16.09
N SER A 302 -10.48 -4.45 15.84
CA SER A 302 -10.76 -5.61 15.01
C SER A 302 -11.82 -6.51 15.63
N THR A 303 -12.67 -7.09 14.78
CA THR A 303 -13.82 -7.91 15.21
C THR A 303 -13.54 -9.42 15.20
N GLY A 304 -12.41 -9.84 14.60
CA GLY A 304 -12.11 -11.24 14.32
C GLY A 304 -12.64 -11.72 12.96
N THR A 305 -13.40 -10.90 12.23
CA THR A 305 -13.78 -11.16 10.83
C THR A 305 -12.74 -10.63 9.85
N VAL A 306 -13.00 -10.78 8.55
CA VAL A 306 -12.09 -10.26 7.51
C VAL A 306 -12.02 -8.73 7.60
N LEU A 307 -10.81 -8.19 7.71
CA LEU A 307 -10.60 -6.75 7.60
C LEU A 307 -10.66 -6.36 6.12
N ARG A 308 -11.46 -5.34 5.80
CA ARG A 308 -11.60 -4.78 4.45
C ARG A 308 -11.30 -3.29 4.48
N VAL A 309 -10.25 -2.87 3.77
CA VAL A 309 -9.90 -1.45 3.65
C VAL A 309 -9.62 -1.10 2.19
N ARG A 310 -10.19 0.03 1.73
CA ARG A 310 -10.10 0.50 0.35
C ARG A 310 -9.29 1.77 0.26
N ALA A 311 -8.56 1.92 -0.85
CA ALA A 311 -7.81 3.14 -1.15
C ALA A 311 -8.14 3.62 -2.57
N GLY A 312 -8.61 4.86 -2.67
CA GLY A 312 -8.92 5.53 -3.93
C GLY A 312 -7.73 6.35 -4.44
N MET A 313 -7.18 5.94 -5.59
CA MET A 313 -6.06 6.59 -6.24
C MET A 313 -6.55 7.52 -7.34
N LYS A 314 -6.15 8.79 -7.31
CA LYS A 314 -6.37 9.72 -8.43
C LYS A 314 -5.54 9.33 -9.66
N PRO A 315 -5.90 9.79 -10.88
CA PRO A 315 -5.06 9.68 -12.06
C PRO A 315 -3.66 10.25 -11.83
N ILE A 316 -2.65 9.68 -12.48
CA ILE A 316 -1.26 10.11 -12.36
C ILE A 316 -1.13 11.53 -12.93
N ALA A 317 -0.47 12.43 -12.17
CA ALA A 317 -0.36 13.85 -12.51
C ALA A 317 0.52 14.14 -13.74
N THR A 318 1.36 13.18 -14.16
CA THR A 318 2.13 13.29 -15.41
C THR A 318 1.28 12.79 -16.57
N VAL A 319 0.46 13.66 -17.13
CA VAL A 319 -0.44 13.37 -18.25
C VAL A 319 0.31 13.55 -19.57
N PRO A 320 0.30 12.56 -20.50
CA PRO A 320 0.96 12.66 -21.80
C PRO A 320 0.50 13.89 -22.62
N ARG A 321 -0.81 14.16 -22.63
CA ARG A 321 -1.36 15.42 -23.14
C ARG A 321 -1.14 16.51 -22.09
N ALA A 322 0.00 17.25 -22.22
CA ALA A 322 0.45 18.20 -21.24
C ALA A 322 -0.64 19.18 -20.79
N LEU A 323 -0.86 19.25 -19.48
CA LEU A 323 -1.76 20.24 -18.86
C LEU A 323 -1.11 21.63 -18.87
N ARG A 324 -1.93 22.68 -18.86
CA ARG A 324 -1.44 24.06 -18.76
C ARG A 324 -0.81 24.30 -17.38
N THR A 325 0.30 25.02 -17.38
CA THR A 325 1.02 25.45 -16.18
C THR A 325 1.70 26.81 -16.45
N VAL A 326 2.57 27.22 -15.56
CA VAL A 326 3.41 28.42 -15.69
C VAL A 326 4.87 27.99 -15.60
N ASP A 327 5.72 28.58 -16.42
CA ASP A 327 7.17 28.52 -16.22
C ASP A 327 7.53 29.51 -15.13
N VAL A 328 7.91 29.01 -13.95
CA VAL A 328 8.15 29.85 -12.75
C VAL A 328 9.41 30.68 -12.88
N ALA A 329 10.33 30.36 -13.80
CA ALA A 329 11.53 31.15 -14.07
C ALA A 329 11.23 32.41 -14.89
N THR A 330 10.20 32.36 -15.75
CA THR A 330 9.85 33.48 -16.63
C THR A 330 8.52 34.13 -16.29
N GLY A 331 7.67 33.47 -15.55
CA GLY A 331 6.30 33.90 -15.27
C GLY A 331 5.33 33.67 -16.44
N GLU A 332 5.74 33.03 -17.52
CA GLU A 332 4.95 32.84 -18.73
C GLU A 332 4.09 31.60 -18.68
N ALA A 333 2.94 31.64 -19.35
CA ALA A 333 2.09 30.46 -19.54
C ALA A 333 2.81 29.37 -20.36
N SER A 334 2.74 28.13 -19.92
CA SER A 334 3.44 26.99 -20.53
C SER A 334 2.65 25.68 -20.43
N GLY A 335 3.11 24.64 -21.09
CA GLY A 335 2.72 23.25 -20.83
C GLY A 335 3.58 22.65 -19.72
N ALA A 336 2.98 21.81 -18.87
CA ALA A 336 3.71 21.09 -17.82
C ALA A 336 4.85 20.26 -18.44
N HIS A 337 5.97 20.13 -17.71
CA HIS A 337 7.08 19.34 -18.23
C HIS A 337 6.69 17.87 -18.38
N HIS A 338 7.11 17.29 -19.50
CA HIS A 338 6.84 15.88 -19.80
C HIS A 338 7.84 14.99 -19.04
N GLN A 339 7.30 14.01 -18.34
CA GLN A 339 8.06 12.91 -17.74
C GLN A 339 7.47 11.59 -18.25
N ARG A 340 8.27 10.53 -18.32
CA ARG A 340 7.75 9.20 -18.63
C ARG A 340 6.71 8.82 -17.58
N SER A 341 5.52 8.46 -18.01
CA SER A 341 4.39 8.16 -17.14
C SER A 341 3.78 6.79 -17.44
N ASN A 342 3.07 6.26 -16.46
CA ASN A 342 2.15 5.16 -16.63
C ASN A 342 0.77 5.70 -17.03
N VAL A 343 0.00 4.96 -17.80
CA VAL A 343 -1.43 5.26 -18.03
C VAL A 343 -2.22 4.93 -16.76
N CYS A 344 -1.89 3.79 -16.14
CA CYS A 344 -2.50 3.32 -14.90
C CYS A 344 -1.45 2.76 -13.95
N ALA A 345 -1.58 3.03 -12.64
CA ALA A 345 -0.73 2.46 -11.59
C ALA A 345 -1.55 1.85 -10.44
N VAL A 346 -2.86 1.71 -10.62
CA VAL A 346 -3.78 1.21 -9.59
C VAL A 346 -3.40 -0.18 -9.08
N PRO A 347 -3.08 -1.18 -9.92
CA PRO A 347 -2.66 -2.51 -9.43
C PRO A 347 -1.43 -2.45 -8.51
N ALA A 348 -0.46 -1.61 -8.86
CA ALA A 348 0.74 -1.40 -8.03
C ALA A 348 0.39 -0.73 -6.69
N ALA A 349 -0.57 0.23 -6.69
CA ALA A 349 -1.04 0.86 -5.46
C ALA A 349 -1.68 -0.16 -4.51
N GLY A 350 -2.32 -1.22 -5.02
CA GLY A 350 -2.82 -2.34 -4.23
C GLY A 350 -1.73 -3.06 -3.45
N VAL A 351 -0.59 -3.36 -4.08
CA VAL A 351 0.56 -4.00 -3.41
C VAL A 351 1.17 -3.07 -2.35
N VAL A 352 1.24 -1.76 -2.63
CA VAL A 352 1.71 -0.77 -1.65
C VAL A 352 0.73 -0.65 -0.48
N ALA A 353 -0.58 -0.63 -0.73
CA ALA A 353 -1.62 -0.58 0.29
C ALA A 353 -1.57 -1.85 1.18
N GLU A 354 -1.35 -3.02 0.59
CA GLU A 354 -1.14 -4.28 1.30
C GLU A 354 0.06 -4.19 2.26
N ALA A 355 1.19 -3.66 1.78
CA ALA A 355 2.39 -3.44 2.58
C ALA A 355 2.16 -2.47 3.76
N MET A 356 1.48 -1.35 3.50
CA MET A 356 1.17 -0.36 4.54
C MET A 356 0.17 -0.90 5.58
N THR A 357 -0.83 -1.67 5.14
CA THR A 357 -1.75 -2.38 6.02
C THR A 357 -1.01 -3.37 6.91
N ALA A 358 -0.06 -4.15 6.35
CA ALA A 358 0.76 -5.08 7.12
C ALA A 358 1.59 -4.38 8.20
N ILE A 359 2.19 -3.22 7.91
CA ILE A 359 2.95 -2.44 8.89
C ILE A 359 2.05 -1.96 10.03
N VAL A 360 0.85 -1.46 9.74
CA VAL A 360 -0.11 -1.03 10.77
C VAL A 360 -0.54 -2.21 11.64
N LEU A 361 -0.91 -3.33 11.03
CA LEU A 361 -1.33 -4.52 11.76
C LEU A 361 -0.21 -5.08 12.64
N ALA A 362 1.02 -5.15 12.13
CA ALA A 362 2.18 -5.55 12.92
C ALA A 362 2.36 -4.66 14.15
N GLY A 363 2.20 -3.34 14.00
CA GLY A 363 2.22 -2.40 15.12
C GLY A 363 1.12 -2.65 16.13
N ALA A 364 -0.11 -2.91 15.67
CA ALA A 364 -1.27 -3.21 16.54
C ALA A 364 -1.10 -4.54 17.30
N PHE A 365 -0.52 -5.56 16.65
CA PHE A 365 -0.18 -6.83 17.31
C PHE A 365 0.85 -6.62 18.43
N LEU A 366 1.92 -5.88 18.15
CA LEU A 366 2.96 -5.60 19.13
C LEU A 366 2.47 -4.71 20.27
N GLU A 367 1.55 -3.79 20.02
CA GLU A 367 0.92 -2.98 21.08
C GLU A 367 0.10 -3.87 22.02
N LYS A 368 -0.66 -4.83 21.49
CA LYS A 368 -1.57 -5.65 22.26
C LYS A 368 -0.86 -6.82 22.94
N PHE A 369 0.00 -7.52 22.22
CA PHE A 369 0.58 -8.79 22.70
C PHE A 369 2.04 -8.66 23.13
N GLY A 370 2.77 -7.64 22.66
CA GLY A 370 4.18 -7.42 23.02
C GLY A 370 5.08 -8.60 22.65
N GLY A 371 6.15 -8.76 23.41
CA GLY A 371 7.13 -9.84 23.29
C GLY A 371 8.43 -9.41 22.60
N ASP A 372 9.56 -9.91 23.11
CA ASP A 372 10.88 -9.71 22.53
C ASP A 372 11.26 -10.81 21.52
N SER A 373 10.44 -11.87 21.46
CA SER A 373 10.54 -12.95 20.48
C SER A 373 9.17 -13.28 19.88
N VAL A 374 9.15 -13.76 18.62
CA VAL A 374 7.92 -14.17 17.96
C VAL A 374 7.19 -15.28 18.72
N GLY A 375 7.94 -16.17 19.38
CA GLY A 375 7.37 -17.22 20.24
C GLY A 375 6.66 -16.66 21.46
N GLU A 376 7.16 -15.59 22.06
CA GLU A 376 6.51 -14.90 23.19
C GLU A 376 5.24 -14.20 22.72
N THR A 377 5.28 -13.45 21.62
CA THR A 377 4.10 -12.82 21.04
C THR A 377 2.99 -13.85 20.72
N ARG A 378 3.37 -15.01 20.17
CA ARG A 378 2.43 -16.10 19.88
C ARG A 378 1.79 -16.65 21.15
N ARG A 379 2.55 -16.95 22.20
CA ARG A 379 1.99 -17.41 23.49
C ARG A 379 1.02 -16.40 24.10
N ASN A 380 1.33 -15.11 24.00
CA ASN A 380 0.47 -14.04 24.52
C ASN A 380 -0.84 -13.95 23.71
N LEU A 381 -0.79 -14.09 22.38
CA LEU A 381 -1.96 -14.18 21.52
C LEU A 381 -2.81 -15.41 21.87
N GLU A 382 -2.20 -16.60 21.95
CA GLU A 382 -2.90 -17.87 22.28
C GLU A 382 -3.56 -17.80 23.67
N SER A 383 -2.85 -17.25 24.65
CA SER A 383 -3.39 -17.05 26.01
C SER A 383 -4.58 -16.11 26.02
N TYR A 384 -4.50 -14.99 25.26
CA TYR A 384 -5.62 -14.06 25.12
C TYR A 384 -6.84 -14.73 24.48
N LEU A 385 -6.65 -15.45 23.37
CA LEU A 385 -7.77 -16.13 22.69
C LEU A 385 -8.41 -17.20 23.57
N ALA A 386 -7.60 -17.96 24.30
CA ALA A 386 -8.10 -18.98 25.25
C ALA A 386 -8.88 -18.37 26.42
N ALA A 387 -8.53 -17.16 26.85
CA ALA A 387 -9.20 -16.47 27.96
C ALA A 387 -10.53 -15.80 27.55
N ILE A 388 -10.85 -15.69 26.26
CA ILE A 388 -12.16 -15.19 25.82
C ILE A 388 -13.23 -16.17 26.28
N PRO A 389 -14.25 -15.72 27.04
CA PRO A 389 -15.37 -16.57 27.45
C PRO A 389 -16.03 -17.25 26.24
N GLU A 390 -16.42 -18.50 26.38
CA GLU A 390 -17.01 -19.28 25.28
C GLU A 390 -18.22 -18.58 24.65
N THR A 391 -19.05 -17.93 25.45
CA THR A 391 -20.22 -17.12 25.00
C THR A 391 -19.86 -15.88 24.20
N LEU A 392 -18.59 -15.46 24.19
CA LEU A 392 -18.09 -14.30 23.46
C LEU A 392 -17.15 -14.68 22.32
N ARG A 393 -16.88 -15.98 22.11
CA ARG A 393 -16.03 -16.41 21.00
C ARG A 393 -16.73 -16.18 19.67
N THR A 394 -16.02 -15.56 18.75
CA THR A 394 -16.47 -15.41 17.36
C THR A 394 -16.06 -16.64 16.54
N ALA A 395 -16.95 -17.08 15.64
CA ALA A 395 -16.59 -18.08 14.63
C ALA A 395 -15.41 -17.57 13.79
N SER A 396 -14.51 -18.48 13.40
CA SER A 396 -13.39 -18.09 12.54
C SER A 396 -13.89 -17.66 11.14
N ALA A 397 -13.12 -16.84 10.44
CA ALA A 397 -13.48 -16.39 9.09
C ALA A 397 -13.63 -17.59 8.10
N SER A 398 -12.90 -18.69 8.32
CA SER A 398 -13.04 -19.94 7.56
C SER A 398 -14.36 -20.65 7.82
N ASP A 399 -14.88 -20.60 9.06
CA ASP A 399 -16.13 -21.26 9.43
C ASP A 399 -17.34 -20.42 8.97
N ALA A 400 -17.22 -19.10 8.96
CA ALA A 400 -18.27 -18.19 8.48
C ALA A 400 -18.53 -18.32 6.97
N ALA A 401 -17.50 -18.61 6.17
CA ALA A 401 -17.63 -18.79 4.71
C ALA A 401 -18.47 -20.02 4.35
N LEU A 402 -18.48 -21.05 5.19
CA LEU A 402 -19.29 -22.26 4.97
C LEU A 402 -20.80 -22.03 5.19
N LEU A 403 -21.18 -21.05 6.00
CA LEU A 403 -22.58 -20.74 6.31
C LEU A 403 -23.28 -19.92 5.20
N HIS A 404 -22.52 -19.26 4.33
CA HIS A 404 -23.07 -18.49 3.21
C HIS A 404 -23.18 -19.29 1.90
N SER A 405 -22.66 -20.52 1.85
CA SER A 405 -22.79 -21.40 0.68
C SER A 405 -24.10 -22.19 0.63
N ASP A 406 -24.87 -22.21 1.73
CA ASP A 406 -26.11 -22.98 1.87
C ASP A 406 -27.39 -22.11 1.95
N SER A 407 -27.30 -20.81 1.61
CA SER A 407 -28.46 -19.88 1.62
C SER A 407 -28.85 -19.36 0.24
#